data_da3e5ab443c38f143a7ee1f383b77067
#
_entry.id   da3e5ab443c38f143a7ee1f383b77067
#
_cell.length_a   1.000
_cell.length_b   1.000
_cell.length_c   1.000
_cell.angle_alpha   90.00
_cell.angle_beta   90.00
_cell.angle_gamma   90.00
#
_symmetry.space_group_name_H-M   'P 1'
#
loop_
_entity.id
_entity.type
_entity.pdbx_description
1 polymer ?
#
loop_
_entity_poly.entity_id
_entity_poly.type
_entity_poly.pdbx_seq_one_letter_code
_entity_poly.pdbx_strand_id
1 'polypeptide(L)'
;MSDRILRDEHGRAANDDLPLARPGRVRRATGTRPVFERKIIALVYDFDGTLSPRPMQEYTFLPKIGEDPKAFWAESNRLAREQAADPLITYMHLMYKKAKAKGVRIDREDLVALGRSVDLFPGVTEWFDAVGEYVKIRSETNGVTLRHYLISSGLTEIIEGTSIYRHFHNVFASEYWFDPYDLPFPKRVITDTGKTQYLFRINKGVEDLRESINQHMPEEKRPIPFSNMIYFGDGETDVPSMAVMRKNGGHAIAVYPPGKPKAKCVDLFKAGRIDFFAAADYRRGSDLFRRTCLLIDRILADMRVQEEIWRIRRDVTKGK
;
A
#
# COMPACT_ATOMS: atom_id res chain seq x y z
N MET A 1 43.30 0.58 -31.43
CA MET A 1 43.71 0.59 -30.04
C MET A 1 42.94 -0.51 -29.33
N SER A 2 43.64 -1.40 -28.70
CA SER A 2 43.31 -2.79 -28.40
C SER A 2 42.19 -2.99 -27.42
N ASP A 3 41.15 -3.76 -27.81
CA ASP A 3 40.20 -4.42 -26.94
C ASP A 3 40.90 -5.52 -26.14
N ARG A 4 41.02 -5.39 -24.82
CA ARG A 4 41.43 -6.47 -23.93
C ARG A 4 40.22 -7.23 -23.46
N ILE A 5 39.99 -8.40 -24.05
CA ILE A 5 39.08 -9.43 -23.56
C ILE A 5 39.66 -10.01 -22.27
N LEU A 6 38.98 -9.87 -21.15
CA LEU A 6 39.33 -10.54 -19.90
C LEU A 6 39.00 -12.05 -20.04
N ARG A 7 39.96 -12.89 -19.86
CA ARG A 7 39.86 -14.37 -19.80
C ARG A 7 40.06 -14.81 -18.36
N ASP A 8 39.32 -15.86 -17.96
CA ASP A 8 39.51 -16.50 -16.65
C ASP A 8 40.86 -17.26 -16.57
N GLU A 9 41.24 -17.70 -15.38
CA GLU A 9 42.50 -18.40 -15.12
C GLU A 9 42.64 -19.76 -15.84
N HIS A 10 41.60 -20.20 -16.57
CA HIS A 10 41.56 -21.46 -17.31
C HIS A 10 41.36 -21.31 -18.82
N GLY A 11 41.47 -20.08 -19.33
CA GLY A 11 41.56 -19.81 -20.77
C GLY A 11 40.26 -20.04 -21.57
N ARG A 12 39.10 -20.15 -20.93
CA ARG A 12 37.80 -20.33 -21.60
C ARG A 12 37.08 -19.01 -21.72
N ALA A 13 36.49 -18.75 -22.88
CA ALA A 13 35.55 -17.65 -23.09
C ALA A 13 34.27 -17.94 -22.29
N ALA A 14 33.83 -16.97 -21.47
CA ALA A 14 32.55 -17.05 -20.79
C ALA A 14 31.42 -17.04 -21.86
N ASN A 15 30.75 -18.18 -22.02
CA ASN A 15 29.53 -18.27 -22.81
C ASN A 15 28.37 -17.72 -21.97
N ASP A 16 27.88 -16.55 -22.34
CA ASP A 16 26.62 -15.99 -21.87
C ASP A 16 25.43 -16.71 -22.56
N ASP A 17 25.23 -17.99 -22.25
CA ASP A 17 24.01 -18.72 -22.58
C ASP A 17 23.04 -18.75 -21.37
N LEU A 18 22.49 -17.57 -21.04
CA LEU A 18 21.24 -17.51 -20.33
C LEU A 18 20.10 -17.75 -21.34
N PRO A 19 19.24 -18.74 -21.15
CA PRO A 19 18.15 -19.00 -22.08
C PRO A 19 17.20 -17.80 -22.10
N LEU A 20 17.18 -17.07 -23.22
CA LEU A 20 16.17 -16.07 -23.51
C LEU A 20 14.80 -16.76 -23.43
N ALA A 21 13.99 -16.34 -22.48
CA ALA A 21 12.60 -16.78 -22.37
C ALA A 21 11.91 -16.49 -23.71
N ARG A 22 11.46 -17.54 -24.39
CA ARG A 22 10.72 -17.41 -25.65
C ARG A 22 9.48 -16.57 -25.39
N PRO A 23 9.16 -15.57 -26.23
CA PRO A 23 7.93 -14.80 -26.11
C PRO A 23 6.75 -15.78 -26.15
N GLY A 24 5.97 -15.78 -25.06
CA GLY A 24 4.79 -16.61 -24.95
C GLY A 24 3.86 -16.35 -26.13
N ARG A 25 3.46 -17.44 -26.83
CA ARG A 25 2.45 -17.39 -27.90
C ARG A 25 1.23 -16.65 -27.37
N VAL A 26 0.97 -15.46 -27.91
CA VAL A 26 -0.30 -14.77 -27.73
C VAL A 26 -1.40 -15.72 -28.21
N ARG A 27 -2.11 -16.33 -27.29
CA ARG A 27 -3.33 -17.08 -27.60
C ARG A 27 -4.30 -16.05 -28.20
N ARG A 28 -4.61 -16.17 -29.49
CA ARG A 28 -5.74 -15.49 -30.09
C ARG A 28 -6.98 -15.87 -29.29
N ALA A 29 -7.55 -14.90 -28.60
CA ALA A 29 -8.78 -15.07 -27.84
C ALA A 29 -9.88 -15.48 -28.83
N THR A 30 -10.38 -16.70 -28.69
CA THR A 30 -11.64 -17.15 -29.25
C THR A 30 -12.72 -16.21 -28.74
N GLY A 31 -13.51 -15.62 -29.62
CA GLY A 31 -14.47 -14.54 -29.43
C GLY A 31 -15.36 -14.60 -28.20
N THR A 32 -14.78 -14.30 -27.05
CA THR A 32 -15.52 -14.04 -25.81
C THR A 32 -16.18 -12.67 -25.93
N ARG A 33 -17.47 -12.58 -25.65
CA ARG A 33 -18.21 -11.31 -25.61
C ARG A 33 -17.44 -10.35 -24.66
N PRO A 34 -17.19 -9.09 -25.09
CA PRO A 34 -16.54 -8.13 -24.21
C PRO A 34 -17.34 -7.98 -22.91
N VAL A 35 -16.67 -8.08 -21.78
CA VAL A 35 -17.24 -7.99 -20.43
C VAL A 35 -16.85 -6.65 -19.84
N PHE A 36 -17.73 -6.08 -19.01
CA PHE A 36 -17.39 -4.91 -18.20
C PHE A 36 -16.38 -5.30 -17.11
N GLU A 37 -15.16 -4.78 -17.19
CA GLU A 37 -14.02 -5.23 -16.37
C GLU A 37 -13.81 -4.41 -15.08
N ARG A 38 -14.46 -3.23 -14.93
CA ARG A 38 -14.24 -2.30 -13.80
C ARG A 38 -15.03 -2.73 -12.54
N LYS A 39 -14.90 -3.99 -12.14
CA LYS A 39 -15.64 -4.61 -11.03
C LYS A 39 -14.76 -4.91 -9.80
N ILE A 40 -13.72 -4.08 -9.60
CA ILE A 40 -12.86 -4.21 -8.43
C ILE A 40 -13.11 -3.04 -7.49
N ILE A 41 -13.33 -3.33 -6.20
CA ILE A 41 -13.30 -2.38 -5.10
C ILE A 41 -11.92 -2.49 -4.44
N ALA A 42 -11.22 -1.38 -4.26
CA ALA A 42 -9.95 -1.34 -3.56
C ALA A 42 -10.08 -0.60 -2.22
N LEU A 43 -9.78 -1.29 -1.13
CA LEU A 43 -9.58 -0.68 0.17
C LEU A 43 -8.09 -0.50 0.39
N VAL A 44 -7.66 0.74 0.55
CA VAL A 44 -6.26 1.14 0.64
C VAL A 44 -5.99 1.69 2.02
N TYR A 45 -5.02 1.13 2.73
CA TYR A 45 -4.74 1.48 4.12
C TYR A 45 -3.33 2.06 4.28
N ASP A 46 -3.19 3.05 5.15
CA ASP A 46 -1.94 3.26 5.86
C ASP A 46 -1.79 2.23 6.99
N PHE A 47 -0.61 2.13 7.61
CA PHE A 47 -0.34 1.12 8.65
C PHE A 47 -0.27 1.73 10.05
N ASP A 48 0.74 2.57 10.30
CA ASP A 48 1.03 3.12 11.62
C ASP A 48 0.01 4.21 11.98
N GLY A 49 -0.67 4.08 13.13
CA GLY A 49 -1.80 4.96 13.52
C GLY A 49 -3.13 4.57 12.86
N THR A 50 -3.11 3.73 11.82
CA THR A 50 -4.29 3.29 11.06
C THR A 50 -4.70 1.86 11.40
N LEU A 51 -3.87 0.86 11.11
CA LEU A 51 -4.11 -0.55 11.47
C LEU A 51 -3.43 -0.93 12.79
N SER A 52 -2.30 -0.28 13.10
CA SER A 52 -1.54 -0.41 14.35
C SER A 52 -1.59 0.89 15.15
N PRO A 53 -1.71 0.85 16.49
CA PRO A 53 -1.81 2.06 17.33
C PRO A 53 -0.56 2.95 17.36
N ARG A 54 0.62 2.41 17.09
CA ARG A 54 1.91 3.09 17.17
C ARG A 54 2.80 2.71 15.98
N PRO A 55 3.88 3.46 15.71
CA PRO A 55 4.91 3.05 14.75
C PRO A 55 5.40 1.62 15.03
N MET A 56 5.46 0.79 13.99
CA MET A 56 5.83 -0.63 14.10
C MET A 56 7.18 -0.85 14.76
N GLN A 57 8.11 0.08 14.61
CA GLN A 57 9.45 0.02 15.20
C GLN A 57 9.41 0.07 16.73
N GLU A 58 8.36 0.67 17.32
CA GLU A 58 8.19 0.79 18.77
C GLU A 58 7.80 -0.54 19.46
N TYR A 59 7.18 -1.45 18.72
CA TYR A 59 6.86 -2.80 19.23
C TYR A 59 7.99 -3.79 19.02
N THR A 60 8.86 -3.51 18.06
CA THR A 60 9.71 -4.50 17.44
C THR A 60 11.19 -4.19 17.65
N PHE A 61 11.72 -3.31 16.82
CA PHE A 61 13.14 -3.03 16.73
C PHE A 61 13.68 -2.27 17.96
N LEU A 62 13.00 -1.22 18.41
CA LEU A 62 13.49 -0.39 19.53
C LEU A 62 13.61 -1.17 20.82
N PRO A 63 12.64 -2.01 21.24
CA PRO A 63 12.81 -2.91 22.38
C PRO A 63 13.97 -3.90 22.22
N LYS A 64 14.17 -4.46 21.00
CA LYS A 64 15.26 -5.40 20.71
C LYS A 64 16.64 -4.79 20.98
N ILE A 65 16.83 -3.50 20.69
CA ILE A 65 18.08 -2.79 20.94
C ILE A 65 18.11 -2.00 22.25
N GLY A 66 17.05 -2.07 23.07
CA GLY A 66 16.98 -1.38 24.36
C GLY A 66 16.95 0.15 24.24
N GLU A 67 16.32 0.69 23.18
CA GLU A 67 16.17 2.14 22.97
C GLU A 67 14.79 2.63 23.42
N ASP A 68 14.77 3.80 24.04
CA ASP A 68 13.51 4.48 24.35
C ASP A 68 12.88 5.08 23.08
N PRO A 69 11.61 4.80 22.76
CA PRO A 69 10.98 5.31 21.54
C PRO A 69 11.00 6.82 21.42
N LYS A 70 10.73 7.55 22.51
CA LYS A 70 10.70 9.03 22.48
C LYS A 70 12.08 9.59 22.20
N ALA A 71 13.11 9.05 22.83
CA ALA A 71 14.50 9.47 22.60
C ALA A 71 14.93 9.16 21.17
N PHE A 72 14.57 7.98 20.64
CA PHE A 72 14.88 7.59 19.25
C PHE A 72 14.25 8.55 18.24
N TRP A 73 12.95 8.81 18.33
CA TRP A 73 12.26 9.71 17.40
C TRP A 73 12.71 11.17 17.54
N ALA A 74 13.00 11.62 18.76
CA ALA A 74 13.57 12.96 18.98
C ALA A 74 14.93 13.12 18.31
N GLU A 75 15.81 12.12 18.45
CA GLU A 75 17.13 12.10 17.79
C GLU A 75 16.98 12.05 16.26
N SER A 76 16.15 11.16 15.73
CA SER A 76 15.89 11.06 14.29
C SER A 76 15.41 12.38 13.70
N ASN A 77 14.40 13.00 14.32
CA ASN A 77 13.85 14.28 13.86
C ASN A 77 14.85 15.44 13.97
N ARG A 78 15.70 15.43 15.00
CA ARG A 78 16.77 16.41 15.16
C ARG A 78 17.79 16.28 14.03
N LEU A 79 18.28 15.06 13.78
CA LEU A 79 19.25 14.78 12.71
C LEU A 79 18.68 15.14 11.33
N ALA A 80 17.42 14.81 11.06
CA ALA A 80 16.78 15.17 9.80
C ALA A 80 16.78 16.69 9.58
N ARG A 81 16.45 17.48 10.61
CA ARG A 81 16.48 18.94 10.53
C ARG A 81 17.89 19.50 10.37
N GLU A 82 18.85 19.03 11.18
CA GLU A 82 20.23 19.53 11.16
C GLU A 82 20.93 19.28 9.83
N GLN A 83 20.64 18.15 9.19
CA GLN A 83 21.26 17.74 7.94
C GLN A 83 20.41 18.07 6.70
N ALA A 84 19.25 18.71 6.87
CA ALA A 84 18.25 18.90 5.80
C ALA A 84 17.96 17.58 5.05
N ALA A 85 17.92 16.47 5.79
CA ALA A 85 17.75 15.12 5.25
C ALA A 85 16.28 14.66 5.30
N ASP A 86 15.94 13.71 4.43
CA ASP A 86 14.63 13.06 4.47
C ASP A 86 14.43 12.33 5.81
N PRO A 87 13.32 12.58 6.55
CA PRO A 87 13.09 11.98 7.87
C PRO A 87 13.05 10.44 7.84
N LEU A 88 12.57 9.85 6.75
CA LEU A 88 12.46 8.39 6.64
C LEU A 88 13.83 7.75 6.39
N ILE A 89 14.63 8.33 5.51
CA ILE A 89 16.03 7.91 5.32
C ILE A 89 16.79 8.07 6.64
N THR A 90 16.54 9.15 7.37
CA THR A 90 17.21 9.43 8.65
C THR A 90 16.88 8.38 9.71
N TYR A 91 15.60 8.01 9.89
CA TYR A 91 15.28 6.97 10.88
C TYR A 91 15.82 5.60 10.47
N MET A 92 15.77 5.23 9.19
CA MET A 92 16.35 3.97 8.70
C MET A 92 17.85 3.93 8.94
N HIS A 93 18.57 5.03 8.65
CA HIS A 93 19.98 5.16 8.95
C HIS A 93 20.27 5.05 10.46
N LEU A 94 19.45 5.73 11.28
CA LEU A 94 19.61 5.71 12.74
C LEU A 94 19.35 4.31 13.32
N MET A 95 18.37 3.57 12.80
CA MET A 95 18.16 2.17 13.17
C MET A 95 19.43 1.36 12.96
N TYR A 96 20.02 1.42 11.77
CA TYR A 96 21.27 0.72 11.47
C TYR A 96 22.41 1.14 12.40
N LYS A 97 22.62 2.44 12.57
CA LYS A 97 23.70 2.99 13.41
C LYS A 97 23.59 2.50 14.86
N LYS A 98 22.39 2.54 15.43
CA LYS A 98 22.15 2.11 16.83
C LYS A 98 22.25 0.60 16.99
N ALA A 99 21.75 -0.20 16.06
CA ALA A 99 21.91 -1.65 16.07
C ALA A 99 23.40 -2.04 16.03
N LYS A 100 24.16 -1.42 15.11
CA LYS A 100 25.61 -1.64 15.00
C LYS A 100 26.34 -1.30 16.29
N ALA A 101 26.00 -0.17 16.93
CA ALA A 101 26.59 0.24 18.20
C ALA A 101 26.32 -0.74 19.36
N LYS A 102 25.20 -1.47 19.29
CA LYS A 102 24.78 -2.50 20.28
C LYS A 102 25.24 -3.91 19.89
N GLY A 103 25.94 -4.08 18.78
CA GLY A 103 26.30 -5.39 18.25
C GLY A 103 25.11 -6.24 17.80
N VAL A 104 23.99 -5.59 17.51
CA VAL A 104 22.78 -6.24 17.00
C VAL A 104 22.77 -6.18 15.47
N ARG A 105 22.66 -7.34 14.84
CA ARG A 105 22.52 -7.44 13.39
C ARG A 105 21.09 -7.07 12.99
N ILE A 106 20.96 -6.35 11.88
CA ILE A 106 19.71 -6.13 11.19
C ILE A 106 19.76 -6.95 9.90
N ASP A 107 19.01 -8.02 9.83
CA ASP A 107 18.78 -8.78 8.60
C ASP A 107 17.27 -8.89 8.31
N ARG A 108 16.96 -9.41 7.14
CA ARG A 108 15.57 -9.49 6.66
C ARG A 108 14.74 -10.43 7.52
N GLU A 109 15.26 -11.63 7.80
CA GLU A 109 14.54 -12.63 8.57
C GLU A 109 14.22 -12.14 9.99
N ASP A 110 15.18 -11.46 10.62
CA ASP A 110 15.00 -10.85 11.93
C ASP A 110 13.87 -9.80 11.94
N LEU A 111 13.87 -8.89 10.95
CA LEU A 111 12.81 -7.87 10.85
C LEU A 111 11.44 -8.49 10.58
N VAL A 112 11.36 -9.51 9.72
CA VAL A 112 10.12 -10.26 9.49
C VAL A 112 9.65 -10.95 10.77
N ALA A 113 10.57 -11.60 11.51
CA ALA A 113 10.21 -12.25 12.77
C ALA A 113 9.63 -11.27 13.80
N LEU A 114 10.16 -10.04 13.85
CA LEU A 114 9.68 -8.97 14.72
C LEU A 114 8.22 -8.56 14.41
N GLY A 115 7.77 -8.68 13.18
CA GLY A 115 6.41 -8.32 12.77
C GLY A 115 5.31 -9.03 13.57
N ARG A 116 5.61 -10.20 14.14
CA ARG A 116 4.67 -10.97 14.99
C ARG A 116 4.29 -10.26 16.29
N SER A 117 5.11 -9.32 16.77
CA SER A 117 4.88 -8.56 17.99
C SER A 117 4.19 -7.22 17.79
N VAL A 118 3.81 -6.89 16.58
CA VAL A 118 3.08 -5.66 16.28
C VAL A 118 1.65 -5.76 16.76
N ASP A 119 1.25 -4.84 17.67
CA ASP A 119 -0.15 -4.73 18.09
C ASP A 119 -1.01 -4.14 16.97
N LEU A 120 -2.23 -4.64 16.89
CA LEU A 120 -3.23 -4.16 15.94
C LEU A 120 -4.42 -3.53 16.70
N PHE A 121 -5.08 -2.57 16.07
CA PHE A 121 -6.32 -2.03 16.63
C PHE A 121 -7.42 -3.11 16.77
N PRO A 122 -8.40 -2.92 17.67
CA PRO A 122 -9.47 -3.89 17.88
C PRO A 122 -10.19 -4.25 16.59
N GLY A 123 -10.29 -5.55 16.31
CA GLY A 123 -11.04 -6.12 15.17
C GLY A 123 -10.32 -6.09 13.82
N VAL A 124 -9.05 -5.65 13.75
CA VAL A 124 -8.30 -5.61 12.48
C VAL A 124 -8.11 -7.01 11.89
N THR A 125 -7.89 -8.02 12.71
CA THR A 125 -7.70 -9.41 12.25
C THR A 125 -8.94 -9.99 11.58
N GLU A 126 -10.14 -9.62 12.03
CA GLU A 126 -11.42 -10.09 11.51
C GLU A 126 -12.00 -9.16 10.44
N TRP A 127 -11.45 -7.95 10.30
CA TRP A 127 -11.94 -6.92 9.41
C TRP A 127 -12.01 -7.35 7.93
N PHE A 128 -10.95 -7.98 7.44
CA PHE A 128 -10.82 -8.35 6.04
C PHE A 128 -11.92 -9.33 5.62
N ASP A 129 -12.16 -10.34 6.45
CA ASP A 129 -13.21 -11.32 6.22
C ASP A 129 -14.60 -10.70 6.38
N ALA A 130 -14.78 -9.82 7.40
CA ALA A 130 -16.04 -9.16 7.67
C ALA A 130 -16.50 -8.26 6.52
N VAL A 131 -15.59 -7.46 5.96
CA VAL A 131 -15.88 -6.59 4.80
C VAL A 131 -16.00 -7.41 3.52
N GLY A 132 -15.18 -8.46 3.37
CA GLY A 132 -15.29 -9.40 2.24
C GLY A 132 -16.65 -10.07 2.17
N GLU A 133 -17.15 -10.56 3.29
CA GLU A 133 -18.50 -11.13 3.39
C GLU A 133 -19.59 -10.10 3.07
N TYR A 134 -19.45 -8.86 3.58
CA TYR A 134 -20.37 -7.78 3.27
C TYR A 134 -20.45 -7.51 1.77
N VAL A 135 -19.30 -7.36 1.10
CA VAL A 135 -19.25 -7.14 -0.35
C VAL A 135 -19.88 -8.32 -1.09
N LYS A 136 -19.55 -9.56 -0.71
CA LYS A 136 -20.09 -10.77 -1.32
C LYS A 136 -21.63 -10.81 -1.26
N ILE A 137 -22.21 -10.51 -0.10
CA ILE A 137 -23.68 -10.49 0.09
C ILE A 137 -24.32 -9.37 -0.74
N ARG A 138 -23.70 -8.18 -0.77
CA ARG A 138 -24.29 -6.98 -1.42
C ARG A 138 -24.08 -6.95 -2.93
N SER A 139 -23.03 -7.59 -3.45
CA SER A 139 -22.76 -7.68 -4.88
C SER A 139 -23.54 -8.79 -5.59
N GLU A 140 -24.16 -9.68 -4.84
CA GLU A 140 -24.91 -10.84 -5.38
C GLU A 140 -24.09 -11.61 -6.44
N THR A 141 -24.61 -11.73 -7.68
CA THR A 141 -23.98 -12.45 -8.79
C THR A 141 -23.10 -11.56 -9.69
N ASN A 142 -22.86 -10.30 -9.32
CA ASN A 142 -22.25 -9.32 -10.22
C ASN A 142 -20.74 -9.48 -10.44
N GLY A 143 -20.09 -10.49 -9.84
CA GLY A 143 -18.66 -10.77 -10.04
C GLY A 143 -17.74 -9.65 -9.53
N VAL A 144 -18.15 -8.90 -8.50
CA VAL A 144 -17.33 -7.86 -7.88
C VAL A 144 -16.23 -8.50 -7.04
N THR A 145 -15.00 -8.01 -7.20
CA THR A 145 -13.83 -8.42 -6.42
C THR A 145 -13.44 -7.33 -5.44
N LEU A 146 -13.23 -7.69 -4.18
CA LEU A 146 -12.64 -6.82 -3.17
C LEU A 146 -11.13 -7.08 -3.10
N ARG A 147 -10.33 -6.01 -3.12
CA ARG A 147 -8.88 -6.07 -2.90
C ARG A 147 -8.48 -5.12 -1.80
N HIS A 148 -7.57 -5.58 -0.96
CA HIS A 148 -6.96 -4.78 0.09
C HIS A 148 -5.53 -4.43 -0.31
N TYR A 149 -5.15 -3.18 -0.14
CA TYR A 149 -3.82 -2.64 -0.44
C TYR A 149 -3.27 -1.93 0.77
N LEU A 150 -1.98 -1.99 0.96
CA LEU A 150 -1.29 -1.23 2.00
C LEU A 150 -0.32 -0.24 1.35
N ILE A 151 -0.31 1.02 1.82
CA ILE A 151 0.68 2.03 1.45
C ILE A 151 1.22 2.63 2.75
N SER A 152 2.47 2.32 3.11
CA SER A 152 3.05 2.70 4.40
C SER A 152 4.44 3.32 4.27
N SER A 153 4.74 4.24 5.17
CA SER A 153 6.11 4.74 5.39
C SER A 153 6.94 3.81 6.26
N GLY A 154 6.31 2.82 6.90
CA GLY A 154 6.96 1.77 7.68
C GLY A 154 7.69 0.74 6.81
N LEU A 155 8.23 -0.29 7.45
CA LEU A 155 9.10 -1.28 6.81
C LEU A 155 8.34 -2.49 6.29
N THR A 156 8.53 -2.80 5.01
CA THR A 156 7.97 -3.98 4.33
C THR A 156 8.26 -5.25 5.12
N GLU A 157 9.49 -5.43 5.58
CA GLU A 157 9.96 -6.62 6.29
C GLU A 157 9.16 -6.85 7.57
N ILE A 158 8.90 -5.80 8.35
CA ILE A 158 8.09 -5.92 9.58
C ILE A 158 6.64 -6.23 9.24
N ILE A 159 6.08 -5.56 8.22
CA ILE A 159 4.70 -5.77 7.77
C ILE A 159 4.49 -7.22 7.31
N GLU A 160 5.45 -7.81 6.58
CA GLU A 160 5.40 -9.21 6.15
C GLU A 160 5.28 -10.20 7.30
N GLY A 161 5.84 -9.88 8.45
CA GLY A 161 5.75 -10.71 9.66
C GLY A 161 4.43 -10.61 10.40
N THR A 162 3.57 -9.65 10.07
CA THR A 162 2.28 -9.47 10.76
C THR A 162 1.25 -10.52 10.38
N SER A 163 0.32 -10.82 11.29
CA SER A 163 -0.75 -11.80 11.05
C SER A 163 -1.70 -11.41 9.90
N ILE A 164 -1.73 -10.14 9.53
CA ILE A 164 -2.65 -9.58 8.52
C ILE A 164 -2.03 -9.47 7.12
N TYR A 165 -0.72 -9.69 6.96
CA TYR A 165 -0.03 -9.55 5.66
C TYR A 165 -0.71 -10.33 4.53
N ARG A 166 -1.15 -11.54 4.81
CA ARG A 166 -1.79 -12.45 3.84
C ARG A 166 -3.09 -11.91 3.22
N HIS A 167 -3.72 -10.90 3.84
CA HIS A 167 -4.98 -10.33 3.36
C HIS A 167 -4.77 -9.25 2.29
N PHE A 168 -3.55 -8.72 2.17
CA PHE A 168 -3.27 -7.69 1.17
C PHE A 168 -2.99 -8.29 -0.20
N HIS A 169 -3.65 -7.72 -1.20
CA HIS A 169 -3.37 -8.00 -2.61
C HIS A 169 -1.97 -7.51 -2.99
N ASN A 170 -1.60 -6.32 -2.48
CA ASN A 170 -0.25 -5.80 -2.61
C ASN A 170 0.10 -4.87 -1.44
N VAL A 171 1.39 -4.79 -1.10
CA VAL A 171 1.95 -3.95 -0.05
C VAL A 171 3.02 -3.05 -0.66
N PHE A 172 2.82 -1.75 -0.53
CA PHE A 172 3.79 -0.72 -0.89
C PHE A 172 4.28 -0.06 0.39
N ALA A 173 5.48 -0.40 0.82
CA ALA A 173 6.07 0.15 2.04
C ALA A 173 7.56 0.46 1.82
N SER A 174 8.16 1.23 2.73
CA SER A 174 9.60 1.44 2.71
C SER A 174 10.30 0.09 2.90
N GLU A 175 11.50 -0.07 2.37
CA GLU A 175 12.17 -1.37 2.30
C GLU A 175 13.68 -1.19 2.36
N TYR A 176 14.36 -2.10 3.03
CA TYR A 176 15.81 -2.19 2.99
C TYR A 176 16.27 -3.07 1.81
N TRP A 177 17.43 -2.75 1.29
CA TRP A 177 18.23 -3.64 0.49
C TRP A 177 19.32 -4.26 1.38
N PHE A 178 19.25 -5.56 1.54
CA PHE A 178 20.26 -6.33 2.25
C PHE A 178 21.25 -6.85 1.22
N ASP A 179 22.47 -6.34 1.24
CA ASP A 179 23.52 -6.87 0.38
C ASP A 179 24.19 -8.09 1.04
N PRO A 180 24.95 -8.89 0.28
CA PRO A 180 25.68 -10.05 0.82
C PRO A 180 26.70 -9.71 1.91
N TYR A 181 27.06 -8.44 2.05
CA TYR A 181 28.04 -7.93 3.05
C TYR A 181 27.37 -7.30 4.28
N ASP A 182 26.06 -7.48 4.44
CA ASP A 182 25.28 -7.10 5.63
C ASP A 182 25.18 -5.59 5.92
N LEU A 183 25.23 -4.75 4.90
CA LEU A 183 24.93 -3.33 5.04
C LEU A 183 23.49 -3.06 4.60
N PRO A 184 22.53 -2.95 5.54
CA PRO A 184 21.16 -2.57 5.16
C PRO A 184 21.17 -1.14 4.61
N PHE A 185 20.73 -1.01 3.37
CA PHE A 185 20.60 0.26 2.66
C PHE A 185 19.14 0.51 2.30
N PRO A 186 18.60 1.74 2.40
CA PRO A 186 17.26 2.02 1.97
C PRO A 186 17.09 1.71 0.47
N LYS A 187 16.32 0.67 0.14
CA LYS A 187 15.97 0.28 -1.23
C LYS A 187 14.83 1.12 -1.77
N ARG A 188 13.88 1.43 -0.90
CA ARG A 188 12.71 2.23 -1.19
C ARG A 188 12.29 3.00 0.05
N VAL A 189 11.91 4.27 -0.16
CA VAL A 189 11.38 5.15 0.86
C VAL A 189 10.06 5.73 0.36
N ILE A 190 9.02 5.62 1.17
CA ILE A 190 7.69 6.13 0.85
C ILE A 190 7.34 7.27 1.78
N THR A 191 7.53 8.48 1.29
CA THR A 191 7.17 9.73 1.98
C THR A 191 5.69 10.06 1.83
N ASP A 192 5.20 11.07 2.53
CA ASP A 192 3.80 11.51 2.55
C ASP A 192 3.22 11.70 1.15
N THR A 193 3.84 12.58 0.34
CA THR A 193 3.44 12.80 -1.04
C THR A 193 3.78 11.60 -1.94
N GLY A 194 4.84 10.85 -1.61
CA GLY A 194 5.23 9.64 -2.28
C GLY A 194 4.17 8.54 -2.25
N LYS A 195 3.32 8.50 -1.20
CA LYS A 195 2.17 7.58 -1.13
C LYS A 195 1.23 7.71 -2.34
N THR A 196 1.07 8.92 -2.88
CA THR A 196 0.11 9.18 -3.97
C THR A 196 0.42 8.43 -5.26
N GLN A 197 1.69 8.19 -5.58
CA GLN A 197 2.07 7.42 -6.77
C GLN A 197 1.49 6.01 -6.76
N TYR A 198 1.38 5.39 -5.58
CA TYR A 198 0.86 4.03 -5.45
C TYR A 198 -0.64 3.97 -5.64
N LEU A 199 -1.39 5.04 -5.32
CA LEU A 199 -2.79 5.16 -5.68
C LEU A 199 -2.98 5.12 -7.21
N PHE A 200 -2.11 5.81 -7.97
CA PHE A 200 -2.12 5.75 -9.42
C PHE A 200 -1.69 4.38 -9.96
N ARG A 201 -0.77 3.68 -9.30
CA ARG A 201 -0.41 2.29 -9.65
C ARG A 201 -1.60 1.35 -9.51
N ILE A 202 -2.30 1.42 -8.39
CA ILE A 202 -3.52 0.65 -8.13
C ILE A 202 -4.58 1.00 -9.19
N ASN A 203 -4.80 2.29 -9.45
CA ASN A 203 -5.77 2.77 -10.45
C ASN A 203 -5.51 2.20 -11.85
N LYS A 204 -4.25 2.20 -12.29
CA LYS A 204 -3.83 1.72 -13.61
C LYS A 204 -3.62 0.20 -13.67
N GLY A 205 -3.62 -0.51 -12.52
CA GLY A 205 -3.24 -1.91 -12.47
C GLY A 205 -1.76 -2.18 -12.82
N VAL A 206 -0.89 -1.16 -12.70
CA VAL A 206 0.55 -1.24 -12.96
C VAL A 206 1.26 -1.35 -11.61
N GLU A 207 1.12 -2.50 -10.98
CA GLU A 207 1.56 -2.72 -9.60
C GLU A 207 3.02 -3.16 -9.48
N ASP A 208 3.59 -3.72 -10.56
CA ASP A 208 5.02 -4.03 -10.62
C ASP A 208 5.84 -2.74 -10.65
N LEU A 209 6.70 -2.54 -9.65
CA LEU A 209 7.51 -1.33 -9.50
C LEU A 209 8.59 -1.18 -10.59
N ARG A 210 8.89 -2.23 -11.34
CA ARG A 210 9.78 -2.19 -12.51
C ARG A 210 9.13 -1.54 -13.71
N GLU A 211 7.79 -1.50 -13.74
CA GLU A 211 7.03 -0.91 -14.84
C GLU A 211 6.80 0.60 -14.60
N SER A 212 6.90 1.38 -15.69
CA SER A 212 6.64 2.82 -15.64
C SER A 212 5.13 3.11 -15.58
N ILE A 213 4.72 3.93 -14.61
CA ILE A 213 3.34 4.44 -14.50
C ILE A 213 3.06 5.62 -15.44
N ASN A 214 4.10 6.16 -16.11
CA ASN A 214 3.97 7.38 -16.91
C ASN A 214 3.34 7.16 -18.28
N GLN A 215 3.22 5.90 -18.72
CA GLN A 215 2.51 5.62 -19.96
C GLN A 215 1.06 6.08 -19.87
N HIS A 216 0.60 6.75 -20.93
CA HIS A 216 -0.79 7.18 -21.01
C HIS A 216 -1.73 5.96 -21.02
N MET A 217 -2.70 5.95 -20.12
CA MET A 217 -3.79 4.96 -20.10
C MET A 217 -5.11 5.70 -20.00
N PRO A 218 -5.98 5.58 -21.01
CA PRO A 218 -7.32 6.16 -20.97
C PRO A 218 -8.07 5.72 -19.71
N GLU A 219 -8.88 6.60 -19.16
CA GLU A 219 -9.54 6.35 -17.89
C GLU A 219 -10.46 5.12 -17.92
N GLU A 220 -11.14 4.91 -19.05
CA GLU A 220 -12.04 3.77 -19.27
C GLU A 220 -11.30 2.41 -19.32
N LYS A 221 -9.99 2.42 -19.54
CA LYS A 221 -9.13 1.20 -19.53
C LYS A 221 -8.50 0.91 -18.18
N ARG A 222 -8.63 1.82 -17.21
CA ARG A 222 -8.07 1.61 -15.88
C ARG A 222 -8.93 0.61 -15.10
N PRO A 223 -8.34 -0.49 -14.61
CA PRO A 223 -9.11 -1.58 -13.98
C PRO A 223 -9.78 -1.16 -12.67
N ILE A 224 -9.17 -0.23 -11.91
CA ILE A 224 -9.69 0.22 -10.62
C ILE A 224 -9.82 1.76 -10.66
N PRO A 225 -10.96 2.31 -11.10
CA PRO A 225 -11.17 3.75 -11.06
C PRO A 225 -11.12 4.26 -9.62
N PHE A 226 -10.70 5.51 -9.43
CA PHE A 226 -10.67 6.11 -8.10
C PHE A 226 -12.02 6.04 -7.38
N SER A 227 -13.12 6.18 -8.12
CA SER A 227 -14.48 6.05 -7.56
C SER A 227 -14.77 4.69 -6.90
N ASN A 228 -13.96 3.67 -7.20
CA ASN A 228 -14.05 2.34 -6.60
C ASN A 228 -13.04 2.12 -5.46
N MET A 229 -12.38 3.18 -5.00
CA MET A 229 -11.38 3.08 -3.94
C MET A 229 -11.84 3.79 -2.67
N ILE A 230 -11.47 3.21 -1.51
CA ILE A 230 -11.59 3.83 -0.20
C ILE A 230 -10.22 3.85 0.46
N TYR A 231 -9.72 5.02 0.83
CA TYR A 231 -8.46 5.20 1.54
C TYR A 231 -8.70 5.37 3.04
N PHE A 232 -7.89 4.69 3.85
CA PHE A 232 -7.89 4.79 5.30
C PHE A 232 -6.54 5.31 5.79
N GLY A 233 -6.54 6.35 6.61
CA GLY A 233 -5.33 6.92 7.20
C GLY A 233 -5.64 7.64 8.51
N ASP A 234 -4.61 7.94 9.32
CA ASP A 234 -4.78 8.53 10.65
C ASP A 234 -4.47 10.02 10.72
N GLY A 235 -3.74 10.57 9.75
CA GLY A 235 -3.24 11.91 9.97
C GLY A 235 -2.56 12.65 8.84
N GLU A 236 -1.57 13.46 9.25
CA GLU A 236 -0.94 14.48 8.40
C GLU A 236 -0.21 13.87 7.21
N THR A 237 0.41 12.70 7.39
CA THR A 237 1.15 12.00 6.34
C THR A 237 0.25 11.46 5.22
N ASP A 238 -1.06 11.30 5.51
CA ASP A 238 -2.06 10.78 4.57
C ASP A 238 -2.84 11.87 3.83
N VAL A 239 -2.70 13.14 4.28
CA VAL A 239 -3.42 14.28 3.69
C VAL A 239 -3.25 14.36 2.17
N PRO A 240 -2.05 14.20 1.58
CA PRO A 240 -1.91 14.20 0.12
C PRO A 240 -2.69 13.08 -0.54
N SER A 241 -2.66 11.87 0.02
CA SER A 241 -3.39 10.70 -0.49
C SER A 241 -4.90 10.89 -0.41
N MET A 242 -5.42 11.37 0.73
CA MET A 242 -6.84 11.69 0.91
C MET A 242 -7.30 12.77 -0.08
N ALA A 243 -6.51 13.82 -0.27
CA ALA A 243 -6.81 14.89 -1.22
C ALA A 243 -6.85 14.38 -2.68
N VAL A 244 -5.90 13.53 -3.07
CA VAL A 244 -5.88 12.90 -4.40
C VAL A 244 -7.10 12.01 -4.59
N MET A 245 -7.44 11.19 -3.59
CA MET A 245 -8.62 10.33 -3.61
C MET A 245 -9.88 11.15 -3.87
N ARG A 246 -10.14 12.17 -3.03
CA ARG A 246 -11.33 13.03 -3.13
C ARG A 246 -11.41 13.78 -4.46
N LYS A 247 -10.29 14.34 -4.91
CA LYS A 247 -10.21 15.10 -6.18
C LYS A 247 -10.55 14.23 -7.40
N ASN A 248 -10.23 12.93 -7.35
CA ASN A 248 -10.45 12.00 -8.45
C ASN A 248 -11.75 11.16 -8.27
N GLY A 249 -12.66 11.56 -7.36
CA GLY A 249 -13.94 10.88 -7.16
C GLY A 249 -13.89 9.64 -6.28
N GLY A 250 -12.76 9.37 -5.65
CA GLY A 250 -12.59 8.30 -4.67
C GLY A 250 -13.04 8.73 -3.27
N HIS A 251 -12.93 7.81 -2.33
CA HIS A 251 -13.38 8.00 -0.95
C HIS A 251 -12.22 7.96 0.04
N ALA A 252 -12.38 8.67 1.17
CA ALA A 252 -11.40 8.67 2.25
C ALA A 252 -12.07 8.67 3.62
N ILE A 253 -11.55 7.84 4.53
CA ILE A 253 -11.95 7.78 5.93
C ILE A 253 -10.72 8.05 6.79
N ALA A 254 -10.78 9.07 7.64
CA ALA A 254 -9.76 9.29 8.66
C ALA A 254 -10.09 8.47 9.91
N VAL A 255 -9.08 7.83 10.50
CA VAL A 255 -9.23 7.11 11.76
C VAL A 255 -8.47 7.82 12.88
N TYR A 256 -8.91 7.64 14.11
CA TYR A 256 -8.23 8.14 15.30
C TYR A 256 -8.26 7.07 16.40
N PRO A 257 -7.24 7.01 17.28
CA PRO A 257 -7.21 6.00 18.34
C PRO A 257 -8.43 6.10 19.26
N PRO A 258 -9.08 4.97 19.63
CA PRO A 258 -10.23 4.95 20.52
C PRO A 258 -9.93 5.69 21.84
N GLY A 259 -10.86 6.55 22.29
CA GLY A 259 -10.71 7.35 23.49
C GLY A 259 -9.77 8.54 23.38
N LYS A 260 -9.19 8.82 22.21
CA LYS A 260 -8.32 9.99 21.98
C LYS A 260 -9.05 11.12 21.25
N PRO A 261 -8.53 12.37 21.33
CA PRO A 261 -9.11 13.51 20.65
C PRO A 261 -9.19 13.30 19.12
N LYS A 262 -10.30 13.70 18.53
CA LYS A 262 -10.59 13.61 17.09
C LYS A 262 -10.43 14.93 16.33
N ALA A 263 -9.81 15.95 16.94
CA ALA A 263 -9.74 17.31 16.40
C ALA A 263 -9.16 17.35 14.98
N LYS A 264 -8.04 16.66 14.74
CA LYS A 264 -7.42 16.57 13.39
C LYS A 264 -8.39 16.00 12.34
N CYS A 265 -9.12 14.94 12.68
CA CYS A 265 -10.10 14.34 11.75
C CYS A 265 -11.26 15.32 11.46
N VAL A 266 -11.69 16.10 12.46
CA VAL A 266 -12.72 17.13 12.29
C VAL A 266 -12.22 18.23 11.33
N ASP A 267 -10.98 18.64 11.43
CA ASP A 267 -10.39 19.64 10.54
C ASP A 267 -10.25 19.11 9.11
N LEU A 268 -9.83 17.88 8.92
CA LEU A 268 -9.81 17.21 7.61
C LEU A 268 -11.22 17.12 6.99
N PHE A 269 -12.22 16.80 7.80
CA PHE A 269 -13.61 16.74 7.35
C PHE A 269 -14.14 18.12 6.93
N LYS A 270 -13.92 19.16 7.75
CA LYS A 270 -14.29 20.54 7.41
C LYS A 270 -13.60 21.04 6.14
N ALA A 271 -12.35 20.63 5.93
CA ALA A 271 -11.59 20.95 4.72
C ALA A 271 -12.01 20.14 3.49
N GLY A 272 -13.02 19.25 3.59
CA GLY A 272 -13.50 18.41 2.48
C GLY A 272 -12.50 17.35 1.99
N ARG A 273 -11.49 17.02 2.80
CA ARG A 273 -10.43 16.06 2.43
C ARG A 273 -10.83 14.61 2.65
N ILE A 274 -11.86 14.37 3.44
CA ILE A 274 -12.37 13.03 3.77
C ILE A 274 -13.89 13.00 3.69
N ASP A 275 -14.47 11.81 3.49
CA ASP A 275 -15.92 11.59 3.54
C ASP A 275 -16.40 11.38 4.98
N PHE A 276 -15.63 10.60 5.73
CA PHE A 276 -15.94 10.23 7.11
C PHE A 276 -14.69 10.20 7.98
N PHE A 277 -14.89 10.21 9.28
CA PHE A 277 -13.87 9.84 10.25
C PHE A 277 -14.48 8.94 11.34
N ALA A 278 -13.70 8.06 11.94
CA ALA A 278 -14.16 7.13 12.98
C ALA A 278 -13.04 6.81 13.97
N ALA A 279 -13.39 6.32 15.14
CA ALA A 279 -12.41 5.64 15.98
C ALA A 279 -11.86 4.40 15.25
N ALA A 280 -10.58 4.09 15.44
CA ALA A 280 -9.91 2.91 14.88
C ALA A 280 -10.40 1.62 15.60
N ASP A 281 -11.68 1.34 15.45
CA ASP A 281 -12.36 0.13 15.92
C ASP A 281 -12.90 -0.59 14.69
N TYR A 282 -12.22 -1.68 14.31
CA TYR A 282 -12.49 -2.45 13.09
C TYR A 282 -13.51 -3.57 13.29
N ARG A 283 -14.07 -3.70 14.49
CA ARG A 283 -15.08 -4.74 14.80
C ARG A 283 -16.38 -4.50 14.03
N ARG A 284 -17.09 -5.57 13.73
CA ARG A 284 -18.45 -5.49 13.16
C ARG A 284 -19.35 -4.65 14.07
N GLY A 285 -20.17 -3.78 13.46
CA GLY A 285 -21.09 -2.87 14.18
C GLY A 285 -20.44 -1.58 14.66
N SER A 286 -19.12 -1.40 14.56
CA SER A 286 -18.46 -0.13 14.85
C SER A 286 -18.89 0.97 13.86
N ASP A 287 -18.66 2.23 14.23
CA ASP A 287 -18.86 3.36 13.32
C ASP A 287 -17.98 3.27 12.06
N LEU A 288 -16.75 2.78 12.21
CA LEU A 288 -15.85 2.59 11.08
C LEU A 288 -16.41 1.55 10.10
N PHE A 289 -16.85 0.39 10.61
CA PHE A 289 -17.46 -0.65 9.79
C PHE A 289 -18.71 -0.14 9.07
N ARG A 290 -19.63 0.50 9.80
CA ARG A 290 -20.87 1.05 9.24
C ARG A 290 -20.61 2.08 8.14
N ARG A 291 -19.65 3.02 8.36
CA ARG A 291 -19.30 4.06 7.37
C ARG A 291 -18.62 3.47 6.14
N THR A 292 -17.79 2.46 6.32
CA THR A 292 -17.19 1.72 5.19
C THR A 292 -18.26 1.01 4.37
N CYS A 293 -19.22 0.34 5.02
CA CYS A 293 -20.34 -0.31 4.33
C CYS A 293 -21.18 0.68 3.50
N LEU A 294 -21.45 1.88 4.03
CA LEU A 294 -22.17 2.93 3.26
C LEU A 294 -21.42 3.34 1.98
N LEU A 295 -20.09 3.47 2.05
CA LEU A 295 -19.28 3.78 0.85
C LEU A 295 -19.27 2.60 -0.12
N ILE A 296 -19.17 1.37 0.37
CA ILE A 296 -19.25 0.16 -0.47
C ILE A 296 -20.61 0.10 -1.19
N ASP A 297 -21.70 0.34 -0.51
CA ASP A 297 -23.05 0.37 -1.13
C ASP A 297 -23.14 1.41 -2.22
N ARG A 298 -22.58 2.60 -2.01
CA ARG A 298 -22.50 3.66 -3.02
C ARG A 298 -21.67 3.20 -4.22
N ILE A 299 -20.50 2.65 -4.00
CA ILE A 299 -19.62 2.14 -5.08
C ILE A 299 -20.34 1.06 -5.88
N LEU A 300 -21.00 0.13 -5.22
CA LEU A 300 -21.76 -0.94 -5.89
C LEU A 300 -22.92 -0.40 -6.72
N ALA A 301 -23.62 0.64 -6.25
CA ALA A 301 -24.67 1.31 -7.02
C ALA A 301 -24.09 2.02 -8.25
N ASP A 302 -22.99 2.77 -8.09
CA ASP A 302 -22.30 3.46 -9.19
C ASP A 302 -21.76 2.46 -10.22
N MET A 303 -21.21 1.31 -9.80
CA MET A 303 -20.77 0.24 -10.71
C MET A 303 -21.90 -0.27 -11.59
N ARG A 304 -23.11 -0.49 -11.03
CA ARG A 304 -24.27 -0.95 -11.82
C ARG A 304 -24.67 0.07 -12.88
N VAL A 305 -24.68 1.35 -12.53
CA VAL A 305 -24.96 2.44 -13.48
C VAL A 305 -23.89 2.48 -14.60
N GLN A 306 -22.60 2.37 -14.26
CA GLN A 306 -21.53 2.36 -15.25
C GLN A 306 -21.58 1.13 -16.16
N GLU A 307 -21.93 -0.04 -15.63
CA GLU A 307 -22.12 -1.25 -16.43
C GLU A 307 -23.27 -1.09 -17.43
N GLU A 308 -24.39 -0.47 -17.02
CA GLU A 308 -25.52 -0.23 -17.92
C GLU A 308 -25.18 0.78 -19.02
N ILE A 309 -24.51 1.88 -18.66
CA ILE A 309 -24.00 2.86 -19.65
C ILE A 309 -23.06 2.18 -20.65
N TRP A 310 -22.18 1.30 -20.17
CA TRP A 310 -21.26 0.55 -21.03
C TRP A 310 -22.01 -0.38 -22.00
N ARG A 311 -23.07 -1.08 -21.52
CA ARG A 311 -23.92 -1.92 -22.37
C ARG A 311 -24.59 -1.12 -23.48
N ILE A 312 -25.20 0.02 -23.14
CA ILE A 312 -25.87 0.90 -24.11
C ILE A 312 -24.86 1.40 -25.16
N ARG A 313 -23.70 1.92 -24.72
CA ARG A 313 -22.66 2.40 -25.65
C ARG A 313 -22.20 1.32 -26.63
N ARG A 314 -21.97 0.11 -26.11
CA ARG A 314 -21.55 -1.03 -26.93
C ARG A 314 -22.61 -1.38 -27.98
N ASP A 315 -23.89 -1.38 -27.62
CA ASP A 315 -24.96 -1.79 -28.51
C ASP A 315 -25.21 -0.72 -29.59
N VAL A 316 -25.12 0.56 -29.24
CA VAL A 316 -25.17 1.69 -30.22
C VAL A 316 -23.97 1.61 -31.21
N THR A 317 -22.78 1.25 -30.74
CA THR A 317 -21.59 1.15 -31.61
C THR A 317 -21.67 -0.04 -32.56
N LYS A 318 -22.35 -1.13 -32.20
CA LYS A 318 -22.53 -2.32 -33.03
C LYS A 318 -23.64 -2.16 -34.07
N GLY A 319 -24.58 -1.24 -33.86
CA GLY A 319 -25.66 -0.94 -34.80
C GLY A 319 -25.29 0.02 -35.90
N LYS A 320 -24.00 0.43 -35.98
CA LYS A 320 -23.39 1.15 -37.08
C LYS A 320 -22.51 0.20 -37.89
#